data_0577c02de47d9dfb8924e97f0f2f7df1
#
_entry.id   0577c02de47d9dfb8924e97f0f2f7df1
#
_cell.length_a   1.000
_cell.length_b   1.000
_cell.length_c   1.000
_cell.angle_alpha   90.00
_cell.angle_beta   90.00
_cell.angle_gamma   90.00
#
_symmetry.space_group_name_H-M   'P 1'
#
loop_
_entity.id
_entity.type
_entity.pdbx_description
1 polymer ?
#
loop_
_entity_poly.entity_id
_entity_poly.type
_entity_poly.pdbx_seq_one_letter_code
_entity_poly.pdbx_strand_id
1 'polypeptide(L)'
;MKITPVILAGGSGTRLWPISREDQPKQFLPLINSKSLFQDTVLRFQDTELYRDPVIVGNEIHRFLIQNQLKEIDRESHEIILEPIGKNTAPALTLASMRILKLIEGYSDDEVILVLPSDHYIGDSHKFGNSIKSALKLAQLDYIVTFGIQPNKPEIGYGYIRKGQEIKSHYNSLKIVKGRKKKPSVLNDLASFEIDEFVEKPSKQIAETY
;
A
#
# COMPACT_ATOMS: atom_id res chain seq x y z
N MET A 1 -12.30 2.21 14.30
CA MET A 1 -11.00 1.65 13.88
C MET A 1 -10.63 2.33 12.60
N LYS A 2 -9.45 2.90 12.54
CA LYS A 2 -8.92 3.59 11.35
C LYS A 2 -7.85 2.74 10.68
N ILE A 3 -7.59 3.01 9.42
CA ILE A 3 -6.50 2.41 8.64
C ILE A 3 -5.29 3.34 8.74
N THR A 4 -4.11 2.80 8.98
CA THR A 4 -2.87 3.57 8.93
C THR A 4 -2.19 3.37 7.57
N PRO A 5 -2.17 4.39 6.69
CA PRO A 5 -1.39 4.32 5.46
C PRO A 5 0.11 4.31 5.77
N VAL A 6 0.84 3.36 5.19
CA VAL A 6 2.31 3.32 5.19
C VAL A 6 2.79 3.51 3.76
N ILE A 7 3.38 4.66 3.47
CA ILE A 7 3.79 5.04 2.12
C ILE A 7 5.29 4.80 1.96
N LEU A 8 5.65 3.90 1.05
CA LEU A 8 7.03 3.57 0.76
C LEU A 8 7.59 4.53 -0.30
N ALA A 9 8.52 5.38 0.11
CA ALA A 9 9.15 6.42 -0.72
C ALA A 9 10.68 6.23 -0.88
N GLY A 10 11.19 5.02 -0.61
CA GLY A 10 12.64 4.74 -0.54
C GLY A 10 13.33 4.40 -1.85
N GLY A 11 12.62 4.28 -2.97
CA GLY A 11 13.21 3.89 -4.25
C GLY A 11 14.09 4.98 -4.87
N SER A 12 15.24 4.60 -5.47
CA SER A 12 16.14 5.53 -6.18
C SER A 12 15.54 6.13 -7.47
N GLY A 13 14.53 5.47 -8.04
CA GLY A 13 13.71 6.00 -9.15
C GLY A 13 14.44 6.35 -10.44
N THR A 14 15.67 5.89 -10.66
CA THR A 14 16.57 6.32 -11.76
C THR A 14 16.19 5.82 -13.15
N ARG A 15 15.18 4.94 -13.26
CA ARG A 15 14.76 4.33 -14.55
C ARG A 15 14.25 5.31 -15.61
N LEU A 16 13.86 6.52 -15.22
CA LEU A 16 13.39 7.57 -16.13
C LEU A 16 14.48 8.62 -16.43
N TRP A 17 15.76 8.27 -16.30
CA TRP A 17 16.84 9.18 -16.66
C TRP A 17 16.65 9.69 -18.11
N PRO A 18 16.86 10.97 -18.42
CA PRO A 18 17.40 12.04 -17.56
C PRO A 18 16.37 12.79 -16.71
N ILE A 19 15.08 12.44 -16.76
CA ILE A 19 14.01 13.11 -16.02
C ILE A 19 14.14 12.82 -14.51
N SER A 20 14.39 11.55 -14.16
CA SER A 20 14.65 11.16 -12.77
C SER A 20 16.14 10.99 -12.51
N ARG A 21 16.56 11.33 -11.31
CA ARG A 21 17.94 11.21 -10.83
C ARG A 21 17.92 10.72 -9.38
N GLU A 22 19.10 10.41 -8.84
CA GLU A 22 19.22 9.92 -7.46
C GLU A 22 18.74 10.95 -6.43
N ASP A 23 19.03 12.23 -6.67
CA ASP A 23 18.57 13.36 -5.85
C ASP A 23 17.12 13.76 -6.12
N GLN A 24 16.54 13.36 -7.25
CA GLN A 24 15.15 13.59 -7.64
C GLN A 24 14.54 12.32 -8.25
N PRO A 25 14.21 11.32 -7.42
CA PRO A 25 13.60 10.09 -7.90
C PRO A 25 12.19 10.33 -8.47
N LYS A 26 11.74 9.41 -9.34
CA LYS A 26 10.49 9.54 -10.09
C LYS A 26 9.25 9.82 -9.23
N GLN A 27 9.19 9.27 -8.03
CA GLN A 27 8.04 9.47 -7.13
C GLN A 27 7.86 10.93 -6.69
N PHE A 28 8.92 11.72 -6.70
CA PHE A 28 8.87 13.13 -6.33
C PHE A 28 8.75 14.08 -7.53
N LEU A 29 8.53 13.54 -8.73
CA LEU A 29 8.37 14.32 -9.95
C LEU A 29 6.90 14.45 -10.34
N PRO A 30 6.47 15.61 -10.88
CA PRO A 30 5.12 15.85 -11.38
C PRO A 30 4.97 15.27 -12.79
N LEU A 31 4.85 13.93 -12.90
CA LEU A 31 4.85 13.22 -14.18
C LEU A 31 3.48 13.17 -14.86
N ILE A 32 2.39 13.32 -14.13
CA ILE A 32 1.02 13.14 -14.63
C ILE A 32 0.23 14.45 -14.58
N ASN A 33 0.39 15.21 -13.51
CA ASN A 33 -0.28 16.48 -13.26
C ASN A 33 0.68 17.46 -12.59
N SER A 34 0.20 18.53 -11.98
CA SER A 34 1.02 19.52 -11.26
C SER A 34 1.59 19.03 -9.93
N LYS A 35 1.17 17.86 -9.45
CA LYS A 35 1.67 17.26 -8.21
C LYS A 35 2.58 16.06 -8.51
N SER A 36 3.48 15.77 -7.60
CA SER A 36 4.30 14.55 -7.70
C SER A 36 3.45 13.29 -7.42
N LEU A 37 3.94 12.12 -7.86
CA LEU A 37 3.28 10.85 -7.56
C LEU A 37 3.19 10.60 -6.05
N PHE A 38 4.19 11.04 -5.29
CA PHE A 38 4.20 10.99 -3.83
C PHE A 38 3.08 11.87 -3.23
N GLN A 39 2.97 13.13 -3.67
CA GLN A 39 1.91 14.04 -3.25
C GLN A 39 0.51 13.48 -3.59
N ASP A 40 0.32 12.97 -4.80
CA ASP A 40 -0.93 12.32 -5.20
C ASP A 40 -1.24 11.11 -4.32
N THR A 41 -0.22 10.34 -3.92
CA THR A 41 -0.41 9.19 -3.02
C THR A 41 -0.84 9.63 -1.62
N VAL A 42 -0.23 10.65 -1.05
CA VAL A 42 -0.62 11.21 0.26
C VAL A 42 -2.05 11.74 0.22
N LEU A 43 -2.42 12.44 -0.84
CA LEU A 43 -3.74 13.06 -0.99
C LEU A 43 -4.89 12.06 -1.17
N ARG A 44 -4.63 10.77 -1.38
CA ARG A 44 -5.67 9.72 -1.41
C ARG A 44 -6.30 9.46 -0.05
N PHE A 45 -5.65 9.82 1.05
CA PHE A 45 -6.03 9.49 2.43
C PHE A 45 -6.53 10.70 3.22
N GLN A 46 -7.46 11.48 2.62
CA GLN A 46 -8.01 12.70 3.23
C GLN A 46 -9.20 12.44 4.16
N ASP A 47 -9.85 11.28 4.05
CA ASP A 47 -10.98 10.92 4.91
C ASP A 47 -10.47 10.54 6.30
N THR A 48 -10.45 11.52 7.20
CA THR A 48 -9.94 11.36 8.57
C THR A 48 -10.81 10.46 9.45
N GLU A 49 -12.03 10.11 9.02
CA GLU A 49 -12.85 9.11 9.70
C GLU A 49 -12.37 7.69 9.40
N LEU A 50 -11.83 7.46 8.21
CA LEU A 50 -11.37 6.15 7.76
C LEU A 50 -9.86 5.98 7.93
N TYR A 51 -9.07 7.04 7.73
CA TYR A 51 -7.61 6.98 7.73
C TYR A 51 -7.00 7.80 8.87
N ARG A 52 -5.87 7.35 9.35
CA ARG A 52 -4.92 8.16 10.14
C ARG A 52 -3.99 8.92 9.22
N ASP A 53 -3.25 9.86 9.77
CA ASP A 53 -2.15 10.49 9.05
C ASP A 53 -1.12 9.42 8.64
N PRO A 54 -0.56 9.51 7.42
CA PRO A 54 0.32 8.47 6.90
C PRO A 54 1.65 8.40 7.64
N VAL A 55 2.19 7.20 7.77
CA VAL A 55 3.60 6.96 8.09
C VAL A 55 4.36 6.85 6.77
N ILE A 56 5.42 7.64 6.62
CA ILE A 56 6.25 7.65 5.42
C ILE A 56 7.54 6.89 5.70
N VAL A 57 7.89 5.93 4.85
CA VAL A 57 9.20 5.25 4.90
C VAL A 57 10.00 5.69 3.68
N GLY A 58 11.11 6.35 3.90
CA GLY A 58 11.93 6.92 2.84
C GLY A 58 13.43 6.75 3.10
N ASN A 59 14.24 7.06 2.07
CA ASN A 59 15.69 7.11 2.23
C ASN A 59 16.09 8.42 2.96
N GLU A 60 17.12 8.34 3.79
CA GLU A 60 17.64 9.49 4.55
C GLU A 60 18.04 10.66 3.65
N ILE A 61 18.60 10.39 2.47
CA ILE A 61 18.99 11.44 1.51
C ILE A 61 17.78 12.25 1.00
N HIS A 62 16.58 11.68 1.02
CA HIS A 62 15.35 12.33 0.55
C HIS A 62 14.54 12.99 1.67
N ARG A 63 15.06 13.05 2.89
CA ARG A 63 14.36 13.60 4.07
C ARG A 63 13.73 14.96 3.81
N PHE A 64 14.52 15.90 3.33
CA PHE A 64 14.05 17.27 3.09
C PHE A 64 13.08 17.35 1.91
N LEU A 65 13.27 16.50 0.89
CA LEU A 65 12.37 16.42 -0.24
C LEU A 65 10.99 15.93 0.19
N ILE A 66 10.90 14.89 1.02
CA ILE A 66 9.66 14.40 1.61
C ILE A 66 8.97 15.51 2.41
N GLN A 67 9.70 16.16 3.33
CA GLN A 67 9.15 17.22 4.18
C GLN A 67 8.62 18.41 3.37
N ASN A 68 9.38 18.87 2.37
CA ASN A 68 8.97 19.99 1.53
C ASN A 68 7.72 19.66 0.72
N GLN A 69 7.64 18.47 0.13
CA GLN A 69 6.48 18.06 -0.66
C GLN A 69 5.21 17.84 0.17
N LEU A 70 5.32 17.40 1.41
CA LEU A 70 4.20 17.39 2.34
C LEU A 70 3.71 18.80 2.65
N LYS A 71 4.63 19.73 2.92
CA LYS A 71 4.33 21.13 3.20
C LYS A 71 3.64 21.82 2.00
N GLU A 72 4.09 21.55 0.78
CA GLU A 72 3.50 22.10 -0.46
C GLU A 72 2.02 21.76 -0.64
N ILE A 73 1.56 20.64 -0.08
CA ILE A 73 0.16 20.19 -0.16
C ILE A 73 -0.60 20.40 1.17
N ASP A 74 -0.03 21.13 2.10
CA ASP A 74 -0.59 21.38 3.44
C ASP A 74 -1.01 20.08 4.14
N ARG A 75 -0.08 19.12 4.18
CA ARG A 75 -0.26 17.82 4.81
C ARG A 75 0.87 17.50 5.78
N GLU A 76 0.50 16.81 6.83
CA GLU A 76 1.43 16.23 7.79
C GLU A 76 1.50 14.72 7.61
N SER A 77 2.58 14.13 8.08
CA SER A 77 2.70 12.70 8.31
C SER A 77 2.69 12.43 9.81
N HIS A 78 2.16 11.27 10.21
CA HIS A 78 2.27 10.86 11.61
C HIS A 78 3.74 10.67 11.99
N GLU A 79 4.52 10.07 11.09
CA GLU A 79 5.97 9.89 11.24
C GLU A 79 6.66 9.75 9.88
N ILE A 80 7.93 10.18 9.81
CA ILE A 80 8.84 9.90 8.70
C ILE A 80 9.94 8.98 9.22
N ILE A 81 9.95 7.74 8.77
CA ILE A 81 10.96 6.73 9.07
C ILE A 81 12.01 6.79 7.97
N LEU A 82 13.26 7.04 8.34
CA LEU A 82 14.35 7.18 7.40
C LEU A 82 15.25 5.95 7.43
N GLU A 83 15.39 5.32 6.27
CA GLU A 83 16.30 4.21 6.05
C GLU A 83 17.66 4.76 5.57
N PRO A 84 18.77 4.45 6.25
CA PRO A 84 20.10 4.85 5.77
C PRO A 84 20.48 4.11 4.50
N ILE A 85 19.97 2.87 4.33
CA ILE A 85 20.18 2.02 3.15
C ILE A 85 18.87 1.28 2.87
N GLY A 86 18.33 1.43 1.66
CA GLY A 86 17.14 0.70 1.23
C GLY A 86 17.38 -0.80 1.13
N LYS A 87 16.58 -1.61 1.83
CA LYS A 87 16.68 -3.09 1.86
C LYS A 87 15.41 -3.79 1.39
N ASN A 88 14.78 -3.26 0.35
CA ASN A 88 13.50 -3.75 -0.18
C ASN A 88 12.32 -3.58 0.80
N THR A 89 11.18 -4.16 0.45
CA THR A 89 9.89 -3.92 1.10
C THR A 89 9.79 -4.51 2.50
N ALA A 90 10.24 -5.75 2.71
CA ALA A 90 9.99 -6.46 3.96
C ALA A 90 10.64 -5.81 5.20
N PRO A 91 11.93 -5.40 5.18
CA PRO A 91 12.52 -4.65 6.30
C PRO A 91 11.83 -3.31 6.56
N ALA A 92 11.46 -2.57 5.50
CA ALA A 92 10.75 -1.30 5.62
C ALA A 92 9.40 -1.48 6.33
N LEU A 93 8.63 -2.52 5.94
CA LEU A 93 7.36 -2.85 6.58
C LEU A 93 7.52 -3.30 8.02
N THR A 94 8.50 -4.14 8.29
CA THR A 94 8.77 -4.59 9.66
C THR A 94 9.09 -3.40 10.57
N LEU A 95 9.94 -2.49 10.11
CA LEU A 95 10.30 -1.30 10.86
C LEU A 95 9.08 -0.39 11.08
N ALA A 96 8.28 -0.13 10.04
CA ALA A 96 7.06 0.66 10.16
C ALA A 96 6.05 0.04 11.14
N SER A 97 5.82 -1.28 11.04
CA SER A 97 4.91 -1.99 11.95
C SER A 97 5.38 -1.94 13.40
N MET A 98 6.67 -2.15 13.65
CA MET A 98 7.25 -2.05 14.99
C MET A 98 7.14 -0.63 15.56
N ARG A 99 7.34 0.39 14.71
CA ARG A 99 7.18 1.79 15.10
C ARG A 99 5.74 2.08 15.49
N ILE A 100 4.80 1.69 14.62
CA ILE A 100 3.37 1.91 14.85
C ILE A 100 2.92 1.24 16.15
N LEU A 101 3.24 -0.04 16.35
CA LEU A 101 2.73 -0.82 17.48
C LEU A 101 3.38 -0.48 18.83
N LYS A 102 4.67 -0.14 18.84
CA LYS A 102 5.44 -0.02 20.09
C LYS A 102 5.78 1.40 20.50
N LEU A 103 5.90 2.31 19.54
CA LEU A 103 6.51 3.62 19.76
C LEU A 103 5.55 4.78 19.48
N ILE A 104 4.42 4.52 18.82
CA ILE A 104 3.43 5.55 18.50
C ILE A 104 2.23 5.38 19.42
N GLU A 105 1.97 6.38 20.24
CA GLU A 105 0.83 6.38 21.17
C GLU A 105 -0.51 6.33 20.42
N GLY A 106 -1.46 5.58 20.96
CA GLY A 106 -2.81 5.46 20.41
C GLY A 106 -2.99 4.40 19.32
N TYR A 107 -1.97 3.59 19.03
CA TYR A 107 -2.07 2.41 18.17
C TYR A 107 -2.19 1.12 18.99
N SER A 108 -2.78 0.11 18.40
CA SER A 108 -3.01 -1.19 19.04
C SER A 108 -2.68 -2.35 18.09
N ASP A 109 -2.58 -3.56 18.64
CA ASP A 109 -2.38 -4.79 17.86
C ASP A 109 -3.52 -5.08 16.86
N ASP A 110 -4.67 -4.42 17.02
CA ASP A 110 -5.81 -4.55 16.11
C ASP A 110 -5.81 -3.53 14.95
N GLU A 111 -4.77 -2.68 14.83
CA GLU A 111 -4.65 -1.71 13.73
C GLU A 111 -4.46 -2.40 12.39
N VAL A 112 -5.10 -1.85 11.36
CA VAL A 112 -4.88 -2.28 9.97
C VAL A 112 -3.93 -1.31 9.30
N ILE A 113 -2.85 -1.83 8.76
CA ILE A 113 -1.85 -1.09 8.00
C ILE A 113 -2.13 -1.27 6.50
N LEU A 114 -2.23 -0.16 5.77
CA LEU A 114 -2.33 -0.15 4.31
C LEU A 114 -1.00 0.29 3.71
N VAL A 115 -0.31 -0.64 3.08
CA VAL A 115 1.02 -0.38 2.50
C VAL A 115 0.91 -0.02 1.04
N LEU A 116 1.58 1.07 0.63
CA LEU A 116 1.53 1.59 -0.73
C LEU A 116 2.91 2.05 -1.19
N PRO A 117 3.29 1.78 -2.44
CA PRO A 117 4.40 2.49 -3.06
C PRO A 117 3.97 3.92 -3.40
N SER A 118 4.90 4.86 -3.31
CA SER A 118 4.67 6.29 -3.60
C SER A 118 4.71 6.63 -5.09
N ASP A 119 5.00 5.66 -5.95
CA ASP A 119 5.29 5.86 -7.36
C ASP A 119 4.23 5.30 -8.32
N HIS A 120 3.08 4.89 -7.79
CA HIS A 120 1.96 4.37 -8.57
C HIS A 120 0.93 5.46 -8.87
N TYR A 121 0.57 5.58 -10.15
CA TYR A 121 -0.57 6.37 -10.59
C TYR A 121 -1.87 5.56 -10.44
N ILE A 122 -2.86 6.14 -9.79
CA ILE A 122 -4.21 5.57 -9.63
C ILE A 122 -5.20 6.48 -10.35
N GLY A 123 -5.70 6.05 -11.50
CA GLY A 123 -6.60 6.86 -12.34
C GLY A 123 -8.01 6.99 -11.76
N ASP A 124 -8.49 6.01 -11.02
CA ASP A 124 -9.82 6.01 -10.41
C ASP A 124 -9.72 5.82 -8.89
N SER A 125 -9.62 6.94 -8.19
CA SER A 125 -9.49 6.96 -6.72
C SER A 125 -10.74 6.40 -6.02
N HIS A 126 -11.93 6.52 -6.63
CA HIS A 126 -13.15 5.99 -6.05
C HIS A 126 -13.17 4.45 -6.08
N LYS A 127 -12.84 3.85 -7.23
CA LYS A 127 -12.70 2.38 -7.32
C LYS A 127 -11.63 1.86 -6.41
N PHE A 128 -10.50 2.56 -6.31
CA PHE A 128 -9.42 2.19 -5.39
C PHE A 128 -9.89 2.24 -3.93
N GLY A 129 -10.59 3.30 -3.52
CA GLY A 129 -11.19 3.41 -2.19
C GLY A 129 -12.16 2.26 -1.87
N ASN A 130 -12.99 1.84 -2.84
CA ASN A 130 -13.88 0.69 -2.66
C ASN A 130 -13.09 -0.62 -2.51
N SER A 131 -11.99 -0.79 -3.25
CA SER A 131 -11.10 -1.94 -3.10
C SER A 131 -10.48 -2.00 -1.70
N ILE A 132 -10.05 -0.86 -1.16
CA ILE A 132 -9.52 -0.77 0.21
C ILE A 132 -10.60 -1.16 1.23
N LYS A 133 -11.84 -0.66 1.09
CA LYS A 133 -12.94 -1.01 1.99
C LYS A 133 -13.27 -2.50 1.97
N SER A 134 -13.18 -3.15 0.81
CA SER A 134 -13.35 -4.60 0.69
C SER A 134 -12.19 -5.36 1.36
N ALA A 135 -10.95 -4.94 1.10
CA ALA A 135 -9.75 -5.53 1.68
C ALA A 135 -9.72 -5.41 3.21
N LEU A 136 -10.19 -4.27 3.76
CA LEU A 136 -10.25 -4.03 5.20
C LEU A 136 -10.99 -5.13 5.94
N LYS A 137 -12.07 -5.66 5.37
CA LYS A 137 -12.87 -6.71 5.99
C LYS A 137 -12.11 -8.03 6.13
N LEU A 138 -11.32 -8.39 5.13
CA LEU A 138 -10.45 -9.57 5.19
C LEU A 138 -9.28 -9.34 6.16
N ALA A 139 -8.66 -8.18 6.11
CA ALA A 139 -7.59 -7.82 7.04
C ALA A 139 -8.05 -7.90 8.52
N GLN A 140 -9.31 -7.53 8.81
CA GLN A 140 -9.92 -7.66 10.14
C GLN A 140 -10.15 -9.12 10.59
N LEU A 141 -9.99 -10.07 9.67
CA LEU A 141 -10.06 -11.51 9.92
C LEU A 141 -8.66 -12.15 9.94
N ASP A 142 -7.63 -11.35 10.16
CA ASP A 142 -6.22 -11.75 10.21
C ASP A 142 -5.65 -12.23 8.86
N TYR A 143 -6.27 -11.85 7.72
CA TYR A 143 -5.67 -12.09 6.40
C TYR A 143 -4.66 -11.01 6.03
N ILE A 144 -3.56 -11.41 5.41
CA ILE A 144 -2.71 -10.50 4.63
C ILE A 144 -3.34 -10.38 3.24
N VAL A 145 -3.76 -9.18 2.87
CA VAL A 145 -4.49 -8.92 1.62
C VAL A 145 -3.60 -8.17 0.64
N THR A 146 -3.59 -8.62 -0.62
CA THR A 146 -2.90 -7.92 -1.71
C THR A 146 -3.89 -7.51 -2.79
N PHE A 147 -3.55 -6.45 -3.54
CA PHE A 147 -4.35 -5.99 -4.67
C PHE A 147 -3.72 -6.50 -5.97
N GLY A 148 -4.42 -7.39 -6.65
CA GLY A 148 -4.03 -7.88 -7.98
C GLY A 148 -4.57 -6.95 -9.06
N ILE A 149 -3.71 -6.57 -10.01
CA ILE A 149 -4.08 -5.83 -11.21
C ILE A 149 -4.12 -6.82 -12.37
N GLN A 150 -5.25 -6.85 -13.10
CA GLN A 150 -5.35 -7.73 -14.27
C GLN A 150 -4.28 -7.35 -15.31
N PRO A 151 -3.38 -8.25 -15.68
CA PRO A 151 -2.38 -7.98 -16.69
C PRO A 151 -3.03 -7.81 -18.06
N ASN A 152 -2.52 -6.87 -18.86
CA ASN A 152 -2.93 -6.64 -20.23
C ASN A 152 -1.84 -6.99 -21.25
N LYS A 153 -0.66 -7.34 -20.79
CA LYS A 153 0.48 -7.81 -21.56
C LYS A 153 1.45 -8.57 -20.66
N PRO A 154 2.27 -9.50 -21.20
CA PRO A 154 3.29 -10.17 -20.41
C PRO A 154 4.45 -9.18 -20.13
N GLU A 155 4.64 -8.82 -18.86
CA GLU A 155 5.69 -7.91 -18.42
C GLU A 155 6.64 -8.62 -17.45
N ILE A 156 7.88 -8.85 -17.90
CA ILE A 156 8.88 -9.64 -17.16
C ILE A 156 9.46 -8.92 -15.93
N GLY A 157 9.15 -7.63 -15.77
CA GLY A 157 9.60 -6.81 -14.63
C GLY A 157 8.69 -6.87 -13.41
N TYR A 158 7.55 -7.58 -13.49
CA TYR A 158 6.54 -7.61 -12.43
C TYR A 158 6.48 -8.97 -11.71
N GLY A 159 5.93 -8.93 -10.49
CA GLY A 159 5.45 -10.12 -9.82
C GLY A 159 4.04 -10.47 -10.28
N TYR A 160 3.73 -11.75 -10.40
CA TYR A 160 2.44 -12.27 -10.81
C TYR A 160 1.79 -13.07 -9.70
N ILE A 161 0.46 -12.95 -9.59
CA ILE A 161 -0.35 -13.67 -8.61
C ILE A 161 -1.33 -14.56 -9.38
N ARG A 162 -1.31 -15.86 -9.09
CA ARG A 162 -2.35 -16.78 -9.54
C ARG A 162 -3.47 -16.80 -8.52
N LYS A 163 -4.69 -16.56 -9.00
CA LYS A 163 -5.89 -16.65 -8.16
C LYS A 163 -6.20 -18.13 -7.87
N GLY A 164 -6.37 -18.43 -6.59
CA GLY A 164 -6.87 -19.71 -6.10
C GLY A 164 -8.40 -19.71 -5.98
N GLN A 165 -8.92 -20.37 -4.96
CA GLN A 165 -10.34 -20.43 -4.71
C GLN A 165 -10.93 -19.07 -4.36
N GLU A 166 -12.13 -18.78 -4.84
CA GLU A 166 -12.86 -17.59 -4.44
C GLU A 166 -13.26 -17.70 -2.97
N ILE A 167 -12.90 -16.69 -2.19
CA ILE A 167 -13.34 -16.53 -0.80
C ILE A 167 -14.78 -16.06 -0.84
N LYS A 168 -15.71 -17.02 -1.01
CA LYS A 168 -17.15 -16.75 -0.89
C LYS A 168 -17.41 -16.32 0.55
N SER A 169 -18.23 -15.29 0.73
CA SER A 169 -18.60 -14.78 2.04
C SER A 169 -19.34 -15.84 2.89
N HIS A 170 -18.60 -16.83 3.38
CA HIS A 170 -19.05 -17.79 4.38
C HIS A 170 -19.04 -17.12 5.78
N TYR A 171 -19.45 -15.85 5.82
CA TYR A 171 -19.53 -15.07 7.05
C TYR A 171 -20.45 -15.67 8.12
N ASN A 172 -21.30 -16.65 7.74
CA ASN A 172 -22.17 -17.34 8.68
C ASN A 172 -21.51 -18.53 9.42
N SER A 173 -20.28 -18.93 9.05
CA SER A 173 -19.65 -20.13 9.59
C SER A 173 -18.25 -19.90 10.19
N LEU A 174 -17.72 -18.68 10.20
CA LEU A 174 -16.42 -18.43 10.79
C LEU A 174 -16.51 -18.54 12.30
N LYS A 175 -15.87 -19.59 12.81
CA LYS A 175 -15.68 -19.87 14.24
C LYS A 175 -15.18 -18.62 14.95
N ILE A 176 -15.81 -18.32 16.09
CA ILE A 176 -15.42 -17.31 17.04
C ILE A 176 -13.95 -17.54 17.43
N VAL A 177 -13.03 -16.83 16.81
CA VAL A 177 -11.66 -16.75 17.26
C VAL A 177 -11.58 -15.51 18.16
N LYS A 178 -11.30 -15.76 19.44
CA LYS A 178 -11.13 -14.73 20.50
C LYS A 178 -12.35 -13.86 20.84
N GLY A 179 -13.56 -14.46 20.98
CA GLY A 179 -14.64 -13.84 21.76
C GLY A 179 -15.30 -12.57 21.21
N ARG A 180 -15.01 -12.13 20.00
CA ARG A 180 -15.59 -10.94 19.38
C ARG A 180 -16.74 -11.31 18.45
N LYS A 181 -17.97 -10.96 18.87
CA LYS A 181 -19.16 -11.04 18.00
C LYS A 181 -19.21 -9.81 17.10
N LYS A 182 -18.77 -9.88 15.85
CA LYS A 182 -19.10 -8.88 14.84
C LYS A 182 -20.16 -9.45 13.90
N LYS A 183 -21.29 -8.74 13.74
CA LYS A 183 -22.27 -9.05 12.69
C LYS A 183 -21.70 -8.60 11.35
N PRO A 184 -21.67 -9.46 10.32
CA PRO A 184 -21.27 -9.05 8.99
C PRO A 184 -22.32 -8.12 8.37
N SER A 185 -21.89 -7.02 7.79
CA SER A 185 -22.71 -6.23 6.88
C SER A 185 -22.72 -6.92 5.51
N VAL A 186 -23.90 -6.97 4.87
CA VAL A 186 -24.05 -7.50 3.50
C VAL A 186 -23.19 -6.65 2.56
N LEU A 187 -22.41 -7.31 1.72
CA LEU A 187 -21.35 -6.72 0.91
C LEU A 187 -21.69 -6.84 -0.58
N ASN A 188 -21.75 -5.66 -1.25
CA ASN A 188 -21.44 -5.57 -2.67
C ASN A 188 -19.91 -5.50 -2.82
N ASP A 189 -19.23 -6.58 -2.51
CA ASP A 189 -17.77 -6.59 -2.44
C ASP A 189 -17.16 -7.05 -3.77
N LEU A 190 -15.99 -6.51 -4.04
CA LEU A 190 -15.13 -7.05 -5.08
C LEU A 190 -14.80 -8.52 -4.74
N ALA A 191 -14.80 -9.38 -5.75
CA ALA A 191 -14.46 -10.78 -5.58
C ALA A 191 -13.06 -10.90 -4.98
N SER A 192 -12.94 -11.72 -3.94
CA SER A 192 -11.67 -11.98 -3.24
C SER A 192 -11.30 -13.44 -3.43
N PHE A 193 -10.02 -13.72 -3.57
CA PHE A 193 -9.50 -15.05 -3.88
C PHE A 193 -8.34 -15.38 -2.95
N GLU A 194 -8.15 -16.64 -2.65
CA GLU A 194 -6.89 -17.12 -2.10
C GLU A 194 -5.78 -16.92 -3.13
N ILE A 195 -4.55 -16.77 -2.66
CA ILE A 195 -3.37 -16.75 -3.52
C ILE A 195 -2.88 -18.19 -3.66
N ASP A 196 -2.99 -18.74 -4.87
CA ASP A 196 -2.48 -20.07 -5.19
C ASP A 196 -0.96 -20.06 -5.39
N GLU A 197 -0.47 -19.03 -6.10
CA GLU A 197 0.94 -18.90 -6.40
C GLU A 197 1.35 -17.44 -6.57
N PHE A 198 2.56 -17.12 -6.15
CA PHE A 198 3.23 -15.85 -6.44
C PHE A 198 4.55 -16.12 -7.16
N VAL A 199 4.75 -15.48 -8.32
CA VAL A 199 5.99 -15.62 -9.11
C VAL A 199 6.60 -14.27 -9.37
N GLU A 200 7.79 -14.03 -8.86
CA GLU A 200 8.53 -12.77 -9.04
C GLU A 200 9.31 -12.80 -10.34
N LYS A 201 9.09 -11.81 -11.19
CA LYS A 201 9.81 -11.58 -12.46
C LYS A 201 9.98 -12.83 -13.31
N PRO A 202 8.89 -13.46 -13.75
CA PRO A 202 8.94 -14.68 -14.54
C PRO A 202 9.55 -14.44 -15.93
N SER A 203 9.91 -15.55 -16.61
CA SER A 203 10.18 -15.47 -18.04
C SER A 203 8.93 -15.03 -18.81
N LYS A 204 9.13 -14.53 -20.05
CA LYS A 204 7.99 -14.10 -20.88
C LYS A 204 6.98 -15.23 -21.10
N GLN A 205 7.45 -16.45 -21.36
CA GLN A 205 6.61 -17.63 -21.53
C GLN A 205 5.74 -17.92 -20.30
N ILE A 206 6.29 -17.79 -19.10
CA ILE A 206 5.57 -17.96 -17.86
C ILE A 206 4.59 -16.79 -17.65
N ALA A 207 5.01 -15.55 -17.90
CA ALA A 207 4.14 -14.37 -17.76
C ALA A 207 2.89 -14.43 -18.68
N GLU A 208 3.00 -15.08 -19.84
CA GLU A 208 1.88 -15.30 -20.78
C GLU A 208 0.82 -16.28 -20.27
N THR A 209 1.11 -17.01 -19.18
CA THR A 209 0.17 -17.98 -18.57
C THR A 209 -0.68 -17.37 -17.46
N TYR A 210 -0.43 -16.13 -17.08
CA TYR A 210 -1.15 -15.38 -16.05
C TYR A 210 -2.10 -14.35 -16.66
#